data_fb32b72a5c2ecc61a8cbe146ed1f0377
#
_entry.id   fb32b72a5c2ecc61a8cbe146ed1f0377
#
_cell.length_a   1.000
_cell.length_b   1.000
_cell.length_c   1.000
_cell.angle_alpha   90.00
_cell.angle_beta   90.00
_cell.angle_gamma   90.00
#
_symmetry.space_group_name_H-M   'P 1'
#
loop_
_entity.id
_entity.type
_entity.pdbx_description
1 polymer ?
#
loop_
_entity_poly.entity_id
_entity_poly.type
_entity_poly.pdbx_seq_one_letter_code
_entity_poly.pdbx_strand_id
1 'polypeptide(L)'
;MKKTLISLLAVLSLASCNQQLQTTYDSQDKKINSFIASQLSSGAAKRVYVNEGCSRLVLEEGEGPDSLSAEGKVTFRYAAYTFTGSLSKNNLFDTNDEEIAASSGWNGIVTDNSARTLDLGTDKVMAGLRNGLYGVKKGQVCYIVFNGKYGFGSKPIGTVASNSALLYHIKVESIEN
;
A
#
# COMPACT_ATOMS: atom_id res chain seq x y z
N MET A 1 -44.92 -20.66 -6.56
CA MET A 1 -44.68 -19.47 -5.67
C MET A 1 -43.49 -19.60 -4.70
N LYS A 2 -43.10 -20.80 -4.21
CA LYS A 2 -41.93 -20.95 -3.28
C LYS A 2 -40.54 -20.72 -3.94
N LYS A 3 -40.37 -20.99 -5.22
CA LYS A 3 -39.10 -20.85 -5.94
C LYS A 3 -38.70 -19.38 -6.22
N THR A 4 -39.66 -18.49 -6.41
CA THR A 4 -39.41 -17.04 -6.66
C THR A 4 -39.02 -16.28 -5.40
N LEU A 5 -39.46 -16.73 -4.23
CA LEU A 5 -39.12 -16.09 -2.95
C LEU A 5 -37.65 -16.31 -2.56
N ILE A 6 -37.10 -17.51 -2.86
CA ILE A 6 -35.68 -17.86 -2.55
C ILE A 6 -34.75 -17.07 -3.44
N SER A 7 -35.09 -16.82 -4.71
CA SER A 7 -34.28 -16.04 -5.64
C SER A 7 -34.17 -14.55 -5.22
N LEU A 8 -35.26 -14.00 -4.67
CA LEU A 8 -35.27 -12.59 -4.22
C LEU A 8 -34.43 -12.37 -2.95
N LEU A 9 -34.41 -13.35 -2.02
CA LEU A 9 -33.59 -13.27 -0.80
C LEU A 9 -32.10 -13.32 -1.12
N ALA A 10 -31.66 -14.12 -2.10
CA ALA A 10 -30.27 -14.24 -2.49
C ALA A 10 -29.73 -12.93 -3.13
N VAL A 11 -30.57 -12.22 -3.90
CA VAL A 11 -30.16 -10.92 -4.50
C VAL A 11 -30.02 -9.83 -3.46
N LEU A 12 -30.87 -9.81 -2.43
CA LEU A 12 -30.80 -8.84 -1.33
C LEU A 12 -29.53 -9.01 -0.46
N SER A 13 -29.08 -10.26 -0.26
CA SER A 13 -27.86 -10.52 0.53
C SER A 13 -26.59 -10.08 -0.18
N LEU A 14 -26.50 -10.23 -1.50
CA LEU A 14 -25.35 -9.79 -2.30
C LEU A 14 -25.23 -8.25 -2.35
N ALA A 15 -26.34 -7.54 -2.44
CA ALA A 15 -26.37 -6.08 -2.43
C ALA A 15 -25.88 -5.51 -1.08
N SER A 16 -26.26 -6.13 0.04
CA SER A 16 -25.85 -5.73 1.39
C SER A 16 -24.34 -5.91 1.60
N CYS A 17 -23.76 -7.04 1.16
CA CYS A 17 -22.31 -7.29 1.29
C CYS A 17 -21.47 -6.28 0.48
N ASN A 18 -21.90 -5.94 -0.74
CA ASN A 18 -21.19 -4.96 -1.57
C ASN A 18 -21.23 -3.54 -0.96
N GLN A 19 -22.37 -3.15 -0.39
CA GLN A 19 -22.53 -1.87 0.27
C GLN A 19 -21.66 -1.77 1.53
N GLN A 20 -21.57 -2.82 2.32
CA GLN A 20 -20.74 -2.87 3.53
C GLN A 20 -19.25 -2.77 3.20
N LEU A 21 -18.82 -3.46 2.12
CA LEU A 21 -17.45 -3.40 1.65
C LEU A 21 -17.08 -2.00 1.14
N GLN A 22 -17.98 -1.35 0.38
CA GLN A 22 -17.77 0.03 -0.08
C GLN A 22 -17.64 1.00 1.09
N THR A 23 -18.51 0.88 2.12
CA THR A 23 -18.42 1.69 3.34
C THR A 23 -17.08 1.52 4.06
N THR A 24 -16.53 0.30 4.04
CA THR A 24 -15.19 0.02 4.59
C THR A 24 -14.12 0.79 3.83
N TYR A 25 -14.11 0.73 2.51
CA TYR A 25 -13.14 1.45 1.68
C TYR A 25 -13.28 2.97 1.82
N ASP A 26 -14.49 3.51 1.85
CA ASP A 26 -14.73 4.94 2.07
C ASP A 26 -14.20 5.41 3.44
N SER A 27 -14.34 4.57 4.47
CA SER A 27 -13.76 4.84 5.80
C SER A 27 -12.24 4.83 5.78
N GLN A 28 -11.63 3.89 5.05
CA GLN A 28 -10.18 3.83 4.88
C GLN A 28 -9.66 5.06 4.13
N ASP A 29 -10.33 5.46 3.05
CA ASP A 29 -9.96 6.64 2.26
C ASP A 29 -10.02 7.93 3.10
N LYS A 30 -11.01 8.08 3.97
CA LYS A 30 -11.06 9.22 4.92
C LYS A 30 -9.85 9.24 5.85
N LYS A 31 -9.43 8.08 6.38
CA LYS A 31 -8.23 7.97 7.23
C LYS A 31 -6.95 8.26 6.45
N ILE A 32 -6.84 7.76 5.20
CA ILE A 32 -5.72 8.03 4.30
C ILE A 32 -5.62 9.53 4.04
N ASN A 33 -6.72 10.19 3.69
CA ASN A 33 -6.75 11.63 3.42
C ASN A 33 -6.36 12.45 4.67
N SER A 34 -6.80 12.06 5.85
CA SER A 34 -6.41 12.70 7.12
C SER A 34 -4.92 12.52 7.41
N PHE A 35 -4.38 11.35 7.16
CA PHE A 35 -2.94 11.08 7.29
C PHE A 35 -2.11 11.92 6.32
N ILE A 36 -2.51 11.98 5.04
CA ILE A 36 -1.86 12.81 4.03
C ILE A 36 -1.83 14.28 4.45
N ALA A 37 -2.98 14.82 4.88
CA ALA A 37 -3.07 16.20 5.34
C ALA A 37 -2.14 16.47 6.55
N SER A 38 -2.07 15.54 7.50
CA SER A 38 -1.16 15.63 8.66
C SER A 38 0.31 15.60 8.25
N GLN A 39 0.70 14.71 7.32
CA GLN A 39 2.09 14.61 6.87
C GLN A 39 2.55 15.87 6.11
N LEU A 40 1.66 16.45 5.30
CA LEU A 40 1.94 17.70 4.58
C LEU A 40 2.01 18.90 5.54
N SER A 41 1.05 19.03 6.46
CA SER A 41 1.00 20.16 7.40
C SER A 41 2.15 20.18 8.40
N SER A 42 2.66 19.02 8.79
CA SER A 42 3.85 18.90 9.66
C SER A 42 5.17 19.09 8.91
N GLY A 43 5.16 19.13 7.57
CA GLY A 43 6.36 19.18 6.75
C GLY A 43 7.11 17.83 6.66
N ALA A 44 6.56 16.74 7.20
CA ALA A 44 7.14 15.40 7.10
C ALA A 44 7.11 14.88 5.66
N ALA A 45 6.06 15.20 4.91
CA ALA A 45 5.99 14.95 3.48
C ALA A 45 6.15 16.27 2.69
N LYS A 46 6.99 16.24 1.65
CA LYS A 46 7.26 17.40 0.78
C LYS A 46 6.18 17.58 -0.27
N ARG A 47 5.65 16.48 -0.78
CA ARG A 47 4.58 16.47 -1.80
C ARG A 47 3.85 15.13 -1.83
N VAL A 48 2.72 15.12 -2.51
CA VAL A 48 1.87 13.94 -2.71
C VAL A 48 1.60 13.76 -4.20
N TYR A 49 1.64 12.51 -4.64
CA TYR A 49 1.14 12.08 -5.95
C TYR A 49 0.00 11.10 -5.74
N VAL A 50 -1.10 11.30 -6.44
CA VAL A 50 -2.26 10.39 -6.42
C VAL A 50 -2.38 9.72 -7.78
N ASN A 51 -2.39 8.39 -7.78
CA ASN A 51 -2.53 7.59 -8.99
C ASN A 51 -3.44 6.39 -8.71
N GLU A 52 -4.58 6.31 -9.41
CA GLU A 52 -5.52 5.18 -9.41
C GLU A 52 -5.78 4.55 -8.03
N GLY A 53 -6.18 5.38 -7.07
CA GLY A 53 -6.53 4.93 -5.70
C GLY A 53 -5.36 4.66 -4.77
N CYS A 54 -4.15 5.03 -5.20
CA CYS A 54 -2.94 5.02 -4.39
C CYS A 54 -2.43 6.44 -4.20
N SER A 55 -1.90 6.74 -3.01
CA SER A 55 -1.22 8.00 -2.71
C SER A 55 0.23 7.73 -2.34
N ARG A 56 1.16 8.40 -3.03
CA ARG A 56 2.59 8.41 -2.71
C ARG A 56 2.97 9.75 -2.08
N LEU A 57 3.40 9.71 -0.84
CA LEU A 57 3.91 10.87 -0.09
C LEU A 57 5.43 10.86 -0.15
N VAL A 58 6.03 11.85 -0.76
CA VAL A 58 7.49 12.00 -0.86
C VAL A 58 8.03 12.59 0.43
N LEU A 59 8.91 11.87 1.11
CA LEU A 59 9.60 12.29 2.33
C LEU A 59 10.97 12.88 1.97
N GLU A 60 11.70 12.19 1.09
CA GLU A 60 12.97 12.64 0.55
C GLU A 60 12.91 12.58 -0.98
N GLU A 61 13.36 13.66 -1.61
CA GLU A 61 13.40 13.74 -3.07
C GLU A 61 14.44 12.78 -3.63
N GLY A 62 14.11 12.16 -4.74
CA GLY A 62 15.09 11.35 -5.46
C GLY A 62 16.03 12.19 -6.32
N GLU A 63 17.02 11.53 -6.89
CA GLU A 63 18.08 12.10 -7.70
C GLU A 63 17.75 12.05 -9.20
N GLY A 64 18.30 13.02 -9.94
CA GLY A 64 18.27 13.03 -11.40
C GLY A 64 16.90 13.36 -12.02
N PRO A 65 16.85 13.46 -13.35
CA PRO A 65 15.64 13.76 -14.11
C PRO A 65 14.73 12.53 -14.26
N ASP A 66 15.29 11.31 -14.29
CA ASP A 66 14.59 10.11 -14.66
C ASP A 66 13.64 9.64 -13.53
N SER A 67 12.52 9.07 -13.94
CA SER A 67 11.54 8.46 -13.06
C SER A 67 11.11 7.11 -13.62
N LEU A 68 10.73 6.19 -12.74
CA LEU A 68 10.34 4.82 -13.09
C LEU A 68 9.15 4.80 -14.05
N SER A 69 9.30 4.16 -15.19
CA SER A 69 8.23 3.94 -16.17
C SER A 69 7.27 2.82 -15.74
N ALA A 70 6.16 2.66 -16.47
CA ALA A 70 5.15 1.64 -16.20
C ALA A 70 5.66 0.20 -16.42
N GLU A 71 6.72 0.02 -17.22
CA GLU A 71 7.35 -1.25 -17.55
C GLU A 71 8.80 -1.33 -17.02
N GLY A 72 9.20 -0.33 -16.21
CA GLY A 72 10.54 -0.27 -15.65
C GLY A 72 10.74 -1.19 -14.45
N LYS A 73 12.02 -1.36 -14.08
CA LYS A 73 12.44 -2.12 -12.90
C LYS A 73 12.83 -1.17 -11.77
N VAL A 74 12.47 -1.53 -10.55
CA VAL A 74 12.84 -0.78 -9.35
C VAL A 74 13.43 -1.70 -8.30
N THR A 75 14.56 -1.30 -7.74
CA THR A 75 15.20 -1.96 -6.59
C THR A 75 15.02 -1.07 -5.36
N PHE A 76 14.49 -1.64 -4.26
CA PHE A 76 14.14 -0.87 -3.08
C PHE A 76 14.18 -1.69 -1.79
N ARG A 77 14.33 -0.98 -0.67
CA ARG A 77 14.03 -1.48 0.67
C ARG A 77 12.66 -1.00 1.10
N TYR A 78 11.99 -1.78 1.96
CA TYR A 78 10.65 -1.45 2.39
C TYR A 78 10.36 -1.91 3.82
N ALA A 79 9.35 -1.25 4.39
CA ALA A 79 8.61 -1.75 5.53
C ALA A 79 7.11 -1.60 5.24
N ALA A 80 6.36 -2.69 5.45
CA ALA A 80 4.96 -2.80 5.11
C ALA A 80 4.09 -2.93 6.35
N TYR A 81 3.05 -2.08 6.42
CA TYR A 81 2.17 -1.95 7.58
C TYR A 81 0.70 -2.11 7.18
N THR A 82 -0.10 -2.71 8.04
CA THR A 82 -1.54 -2.50 7.99
C THR A 82 -1.85 -1.07 8.42
N PHE A 83 -2.65 -0.34 7.63
CA PHE A 83 -2.93 1.07 7.87
C PHE A 83 -4.28 1.26 8.55
N THR A 84 -4.28 1.84 9.75
CA THR A 84 -5.49 2.08 10.56
C THR A 84 -5.81 3.56 10.77
N GLY A 85 -4.99 4.47 10.18
CA GLY A 85 -5.12 5.92 10.29
C GLY A 85 -3.81 6.63 10.64
N SER A 86 -2.83 5.90 11.16
CA SER A 86 -1.48 6.39 11.47
C SER A 86 -0.45 5.28 11.26
N LEU A 87 0.81 5.66 11.12
CA LEU A 87 1.93 4.72 11.13
C LEU A 87 2.15 4.21 12.55
N SER A 88 2.10 2.90 12.73
CA SER A 88 2.36 2.24 14.03
C SER A 88 3.29 1.05 13.84
N LYS A 89 4.32 0.97 14.67
CA LYS A 89 5.27 -0.16 14.69
C LYS A 89 4.57 -1.51 14.91
N ASN A 90 3.49 -1.51 15.69
CA ASN A 90 2.73 -2.73 16.00
C ASN A 90 1.96 -3.28 14.78
N ASN A 91 1.82 -2.48 13.73
CA ASN A 91 1.14 -2.86 12.50
C ASN A 91 2.11 -3.33 11.40
N LEU A 92 3.41 -3.40 11.69
CA LEU A 92 4.41 -3.95 10.76
C LEU A 92 4.13 -5.43 10.52
N PHE A 93 4.00 -5.83 9.25
CA PHE A 93 3.76 -7.23 8.90
C PHE A 93 4.84 -7.82 7.97
N ASP A 94 5.65 -6.97 7.32
CA ASP A 94 6.72 -7.41 6.43
C ASP A 94 7.76 -6.31 6.23
N THR A 95 9.05 -6.65 6.17
CA THR A 95 10.15 -5.72 5.88
C THR A 95 11.40 -6.45 5.42
N ASN A 96 12.20 -5.80 4.55
CA ASN A 96 13.59 -6.15 4.26
C ASN A 96 14.58 -5.08 4.77
N ASP A 97 14.11 -4.13 5.59
CA ASP A 97 14.92 -3.09 6.22
C ASP A 97 15.26 -3.54 7.66
N GLU A 98 16.52 -3.93 7.88
CA GLU A 98 17.02 -4.41 9.18
C GLU A 98 16.87 -3.38 10.30
N GLU A 99 17.08 -2.12 9.99
CA GLU A 99 16.99 -1.03 10.95
C GLU A 99 15.56 -0.86 11.47
N ILE A 100 14.58 -0.94 10.56
CA ILE A 100 13.17 -0.92 10.92
C ILE A 100 12.77 -2.18 11.68
N ALA A 101 13.21 -3.36 11.24
CA ALA A 101 12.95 -4.60 11.94
C ALA A 101 13.45 -4.56 13.38
N ALA A 102 14.70 -4.17 13.59
CA ALA A 102 15.31 -4.06 14.92
C ALA A 102 14.61 -3.02 15.80
N SER A 103 14.33 -1.82 15.26
CA SER A 103 13.74 -0.71 16.02
C SER A 103 12.26 -0.92 16.35
N SER A 104 11.55 -1.77 15.60
CA SER A 104 10.14 -2.08 15.84
C SER A 104 9.92 -3.22 16.83
N GLY A 105 10.97 -3.99 17.15
CA GLY A 105 10.83 -5.24 17.93
C GLY A 105 10.09 -6.33 17.13
N TRP A 106 10.10 -6.26 15.81
CA TRP A 106 9.41 -7.20 14.94
C TRP A 106 10.09 -8.59 15.02
N ASN A 107 9.32 -9.61 15.39
CA ASN A 107 9.79 -10.98 15.53
C ASN A 107 9.64 -11.80 14.24
N GLY A 108 9.25 -11.19 13.14
CA GLY A 108 9.21 -11.85 11.85
C GLY A 108 10.62 -12.20 11.37
N ILE A 109 10.72 -13.25 10.55
CA ILE A 109 11.99 -13.62 9.96
C ILE A 109 12.22 -12.69 8.77
N VAL A 110 13.24 -11.81 8.86
CA VAL A 110 13.84 -11.19 7.68
C VAL A 110 14.64 -12.28 7.01
N THR A 111 14.00 -13.00 6.09
CA THR A 111 14.63 -14.15 5.40
C THR A 111 15.68 -13.73 4.39
N ASP A 112 15.63 -12.49 3.94
CA ASP A 112 16.55 -11.92 2.98
C ASP A 112 16.61 -10.39 3.18
N ASN A 113 17.76 -9.92 3.66
CA ASN A 113 18.05 -8.48 3.82
C ASN A 113 18.43 -7.81 2.51
N SER A 114 18.38 -8.52 1.40
CA SER A 114 18.65 -7.92 0.10
C SER A 114 17.54 -6.95 -0.31
N ALA A 115 17.91 -5.93 -1.04
CA ALA A 115 16.94 -5.05 -1.66
C ALA A 115 16.06 -5.84 -2.63
N ARG A 116 14.75 -5.57 -2.63
CA ARG A 116 13.80 -6.22 -3.52
C ARG A 116 13.81 -5.54 -4.87
N THR A 117 13.93 -6.33 -5.93
CA THR A 117 13.73 -5.84 -7.30
C THR A 117 12.36 -6.27 -7.80
N LEU A 118 11.62 -5.33 -8.38
CA LEU A 118 10.35 -5.56 -9.07
C LEU A 118 10.43 -5.02 -10.49
N ASP A 119 9.99 -5.84 -11.45
CA ASP A 119 9.73 -5.46 -12.82
C ASP A 119 8.24 -5.11 -12.95
N LEU A 120 7.91 -3.82 -13.10
CA LEU A 120 6.52 -3.38 -13.14
C LEU A 120 5.76 -3.89 -14.39
N GLY A 121 6.47 -4.23 -15.47
CA GLY A 121 5.88 -4.79 -16.69
C GLY A 121 5.42 -6.23 -16.51
N THR A 122 6.18 -7.05 -15.79
CA THR A 122 6.01 -8.51 -15.78
C THR A 122 5.61 -9.10 -14.43
N ASP A 123 6.03 -8.51 -13.32
CA ASP A 123 5.79 -9.06 -12.00
C ASP A 123 4.33 -8.88 -11.55
N LYS A 124 3.81 -9.92 -10.91
CA LYS A 124 2.49 -9.86 -10.26
C LYS A 124 2.61 -9.19 -8.92
N VAL A 125 2.28 -7.91 -8.86
CA VAL A 125 2.25 -7.10 -7.66
C VAL A 125 0.86 -6.48 -7.46
N MET A 126 0.46 -6.25 -6.21
CA MET A 126 -0.83 -5.59 -5.92
C MET A 126 -0.91 -4.21 -6.58
N ALA A 127 -2.11 -3.84 -7.06
CA ALA A 127 -2.32 -2.61 -7.84
C ALA A 127 -1.86 -1.35 -7.08
N GLY A 128 -2.16 -1.25 -5.77
CA GLY A 128 -1.77 -0.09 -4.98
C GLY A 128 -0.25 0.11 -4.90
N LEU A 129 0.53 -0.97 -4.79
CA LEU A 129 1.99 -0.86 -4.76
C LEU A 129 2.54 -0.53 -6.16
N ARG A 130 2.03 -1.16 -7.23
CA ARG A 130 2.39 -0.85 -8.61
C ARG A 130 2.15 0.63 -8.92
N ASN A 131 0.94 1.12 -8.63
CA ASN A 131 0.54 2.50 -8.92
C ASN A 131 1.35 3.52 -8.10
N GLY A 132 1.72 3.16 -6.87
CA GLY A 132 2.55 4.00 -6.01
C GLY A 132 4.02 4.04 -6.41
N LEU A 133 4.56 2.94 -6.94
CA LEU A 133 5.94 2.87 -7.43
C LEU A 133 6.12 3.57 -8.78
N TYR A 134 5.08 3.63 -9.62
CA TYR A 134 5.15 4.36 -10.89
C TYR A 134 5.61 5.80 -10.67
N GLY A 135 6.64 6.23 -11.39
CA GLY A 135 7.18 7.58 -11.31
C GLY A 135 8.06 7.87 -10.07
N VAL A 136 8.48 6.86 -9.28
CA VAL A 136 9.52 7.05 -8.26
C VAL A 136 10.88 7.34 -8.92
N LYS A 137 11.78 7.98 -8.17
CA LYS A 137 13.14 8.28 -8.59
C LYS A 137 14.14 7.49 -7.76
N LYS A 138 15.34 7.30 -8.31
CA LYS A 138 16.47 6.76 -7.54
C LYS A 138 16.73 7.62 -6.30
N GLY A 139 17.00 7.00 -5.16
CA GLY A 139 17.25 7.68 -3.87
C GLY A 139 16.00 8.23 -3.19
N GLN A 140 14.81 8.14 -3.81
CA GLN A 140 13.58 8.67 -3.23
C GLN A 140 13.16 7.84 -2.01
N VAL A 141 12.76 8.54 -0.93
CA VAL A 141 12.10 7.93 0.23
C VAL A 141 10.64 8.39 0.25
N CYS A 142 9.71 7.44 0.34
CA CYS A 142 8.29 7.77 0.31
C CYS A 142 7.42 6.80 1.11
N TYR A 143 6.24 7.27 1.50
CA TYR A 143 5.14 6.39 1.86
C TYR A 143 4.26 6.15 0.63
N ILE A 144 3.83 4.90 0.45
CA ILE A 144 2.82 4.50 -0.52
C ILE A 144 1.65 3.95 0.28
N VAL A 145 0.48 4.60 0.21
CA VAL A 145 -0.70 4.23 0.99
C VAL A 145 -1.93 4.09 0.10
N PHE A 146 -2.70 3.03 0.34
CA PHE A 146 -3.91 2.71 -0.43
C PHE A 146 -4.90 1.90 0.41
N ASN A 147 -6.18 1.95 0.05
CA ASN A 147 -7.21 1.17 0.71
C ASN A 147 -7.17 -0.31 0.31
N GLY A 148 -7.94 -1.15 1.01
CA GLY A 148 -7.93 -2.60 0.82
C GLY A 148 -8.37 -3.10 -0.55
N LYS A 149 -9.07 -2.26 -1.34
CA LYS A 149 -9.45 -2.59 -2.72
C LYS A 149 -8.22 -2.80 -3.62
N TYR A 150 -7.14 -2.06 -3.36
CA TYR A 150 -5.90 -2.08 -4.14
C TYR A 150 -4.79 -2.92 -3.48
N GLY A 151 -5.10 -3.57 -2.33
CA GLY A 151 -4.19 -4.42 -1.57
C GLY A 151 -4.41 -5.91 -1.84
N PHE A 152 -4.40 -6.71 -0.78
CA PHE A 152 -4.56 -8.17 -0.86
C PHE A 152 -6.01 -8.64 -1.11
N GLY A 153 -6.99 -7.73 -1.14
CA GLY A 153 -8.39 -8.05 -1.38
C GLY A 153 -9.04 -8.85 -0.24
N SER A 154 -9.98 -9.73 -0.59
CA SER A 154 -10.82 -10.45 0.37
C SER A 154 -10.14 -11.62 1.10
N LYS A 155 -8.90 -11.97 0.75
CA LYS A 155 -8.16 -13.07 1.39
C LYS A 155 -7.22 -12.49 2.45
N PRO A 156 -7.26 -13.00 3.71
CA PRO A 156 -6.26 -12.65 4.69
C PRO A 156 -4.90 -13.27 4.31
N ILE A 157 -3.80 -12.57 4.61
CA ILE A 157 -2.43 -13.04 4.37
C ILE A 157 -1.60 -12.83 5.64
N GLY A 158 -1.18 -13.92 6.26
CA GLY A 158 -0.47 -13.87 7.53
C GLY A 158 -1.29 -13.13 8.60
N THR A 159 -0.74 -12.06 9.15
CA THR A 159 -1.40 -11.19 10.14
C THR A 159 -2.28 -10.10 9.52
N VAL A 160 -2.27 -9.96 8.19
CA VAL A 160 -3.06 -8.95 7.48
C VAL A 160 -4.47 -9.47 7.24
N ALA A 161 -5.46 -8.83 7.85
CA ALA A 161 -6.87 -9.16 7.64
C ALA A 161 -7.32 -8.84 6.21
N SER A 162 -8.40 -9.50 5.75
CA SER A 162 -9.01 -9.21 4.45
C SER A 162 -9.39 -7.73 4.31
N ASN A 163 -9.24 -7.21 3.12
CA ASN A 163 -9.61 -5.83 2.77
C ASN A 163 -8.93 -4.73 3.63
N SER A 164 -7.77 -5.04 4.22
CA SER A 164 -6.99 -4.06 4.98
C SER A 164 -6.39 -2.99 4.08
N ALA A 165 -6.47 -1.72 4.50
CA ALA A 165 -5.64 -0.67 3.93
C ALA A 165 -4.17 -0.92 4.30
N LEU A 166 -3.25 -0.59 3.40
CA LEU A 166 -1.82 -0.83 3.56
C LEU A 166 -1.02 0.46 3.39
N LEU A 167 0.09 0.53 4.11
CA LEU A 167 1.10 1.57 3.96
C LEU A 167 2.47 0.91 3.79
N TYR A 168 3.18 1.29 2.75
CA TYR A 168 4.57 0.91 2.52
C TYR A 168 5.47 2.12 2.73
N HIS A 169 6.49 2.00 3.58
CA HIS A 169 7.64 2.88 3.61
C HIS A 169 8.66 2.33 2.63
N ILE A 170 9.01 3.09 1.62
CA ILE A 170 9.89 2.67 0.51
C ILE A 170 11.12 3.55 0.49
N LYS A 171 12.31 2.92 0.36
CA LYS A 171 13.59 3.54 0.07
C LYS A 171 14.09 3.01 -1.27
N VAL A 172 14.05 3.82 -2.32
CA VAL A 172 14.42 3.42 -3.69
C VAL A 172 15.94 3.44 -3.83
N GLU A 173 16.54 2.30 -4.18
CA GLU A 173 18.00 2.20 -4.42
C GLU A 173 18.35 2.49 -5.89
N SER A 174 17.57 1.91 -6.83
CA SER A 174 17.78 2.12 -8.27
C SER A 174 16.50 1.99 -9.06
N ILE A 175 16.50 2.55 -10.26
CA ILE A 175 15.47 2.38 -11.29
C ILE A 175 16.15 2.07 -12.63
N GLU A 176 15.47 1.26 -13.46
CA GLU A 176 15.82 0.93 -14.85
C GLU A 176 14.54 1.07 -15.69
N ASN A 177 14.62 1.78 -16.83
CA ASN A 177 13.49 1.97 -17.77
C ASN A 177 13.70 1.22 -19.06
#